data_7b3ee265e817e2184a1fa8d75d8d6701
#
_entry.id   7b3ee265e817e2184a1fa8d75d8d6701
#
_cell.length_a   1.000
_cell.length_b   1.000
_cell.length_c   1.000
_cell.angle_alpha   90.00
_cell.angle_beta   90.00
_cell.angle_gamma   90.00
#
_symmetry.space_group_name_H-M   'P 1'
#
loop_
_entity.id
_entity.type
_entity.pdbx_description
1 polymer ?
#
loop_
_entity_poly.entity_id
_entity_poly.type
_entity_poly.pdbx_seq_one_letter_code
_entity_poly.pdbx_strand_id
1 'polypeptide(L)'
;MIVRRIEEQDKKQRIAREVLEALTEWFEVPEYRENYIQESRDQIFFAAEENGEAAGFLCLKETGKPTVELAVMGVKKTFHRRGIGRALFMAAKECAVSAGYEFLQVKTVATGYYEDYDRTNLFYRSLGFRELEVIPAIWGAENPCQI
;
A
#
# COMPACT_ATOMS: atom_id res chain seq x y z
N MET A 1 -10.29 16.47 -3.91
CA MET A 1 -9.51 15.43 -3.24
C MET A 1 -8.32 16.03 -2.50
N ILE A 2 -8.09 15.62 -1.27
CA ILE A 2 -6.97 16.08 -0.45
C ILE A 2 -6.17 14.86 0.01
N VAL A 3 -4.86 14.87 -0.23
CA VAL A 3 -3.94 13.86 0.31
C VAL A 3 -3.18 14.50 1.45
N ARG A 4 -3.17 13.85 2.62
CA ARG A 4 -2.48 14.36 3.80
C ARG A 4 -1.82 13.25 4.60
N ARG A 5 -0.76 13.60 5.31
CA ARG A 5 -0.12 12.71 6.27
C ARG A 5 -0.94 12.68 7.55
N ILE A 6 -1.16 11.49 8.08
CA ILE A 6 -1.91 11.29 9.34
C ILE A 6 -0.92 10.92 10.42
N GLU A 7 -0.96 11.63 11.55
CA GLU A 7 -0.06 11.40 12.69
C GLU A 7 -0.75 10.68 13.85
N GLU A 8 -2.04 10.89 14.04
CA GLU A 8 -2.77 10.29 15.15
C GLU A 8 -3.01 8.79 14.92
N GLN A 9 -2.53 7.96 15.84
CA GLN A 9 -2.59 6.50 15.73
C GLN A 9 -4.00 5.94 15.57
N ASP A 10 -4.95 6.45 16.35
CA ASP A 10 -6.33 5.97 16.29
C ASP A 10 -6.99 6.34 14.95
N LYS A 11 -6.67 7.50 14.43
CA LYS A 11 -7.19 7.92 13.11
C LYS A 11 -6.61 7.05 11.99
N LYS A 12 -5.32 6.71 12.08
CA LYS A 12 -4.70 5.77 11.13
C LYS A 12 -5.44 4.44 11.09
N GLN A 13 -5.70 3.86 12.25
CA GLN A 13 -6.41 2.58 12.34
C GLN A 13 -7.84 2.68 11.82
N ARG A 14 -8.54 3.74 12.14
CA ARG A 14 -9.91 3.94 11.67
C ARG A 14 -9.98 4.01 10.15
N ILE A 15 -9.08 4.78 9.53
CA ILE A 15 -9.02 4.91 8.08
C ILE A 15 -8.63 3.58 7.42
N ALA A 16 -7.59 2.93 7.94
CA ALA A 16 -7.14 1.64 7.42
C ALA A 16 -8.27 0.61 7.47
N ARG A 17 -8.96 0.53 8.59
CA ARG A 17 -10.08 -0.40 8.77
C ARG A 17 -11.20 -0.12 7.78
N GLU A 18 -11.60 1.12 7.67
CA GLU A 18 -12.68 1.52 6.76
C GLU A 18 -12.35 1.14 5.30
N VAL A 19 -11.14 1.40 4.87
CA VAL A 19 -10.74 1.11 3.48
C VAL A 19 -10.54 -0.39 3.25
N LEU A 20 -9.83 -1.09 4.13
CA LEU A 20 -9.53 -2.51 3.94
C LEU A 20 -10.78 -3.39 4.06
N GLU A 21 -11.70 -3.06 4.95
CA GLU A 21 -12.96 -3.80 5.07
C GLU A 21 -13.89 -3.57 3.86
N ALA A 22 -13.67 -2.50 3.11
CA ALA A 22 -14.37 -2.25 1.84
C ALA A 22 -13.70 -2.97 0.65
N LEU A 23 -12.53 -3.57 0.85
CA LEU A 23 -11.73 -4.21 -0.21
C LEU A 23 -11.50 -5.70 0.07
N THR A 24 -12.55 -6.41 0.50
CA THR A 24 -12.43 -7.81 0.90
C THR A 24 -11.97 -8.75 -0.23
N GLU A 25 -12.11 -8.35 -1.48
CA GLU A 25 -11.65 -9.13 -2.63
C GLU A 25 -10.11 -9.21 -2.70
N TRP A 26 -9.41 -8.14 -2.28
CA TRP A 26 -7.94 -8.10 -2.23
C TRP A 26 -7.41 -8.48 -0.86
N PHE A 27 -8.19 -8.23 0.20
CA PHE A 27 -7.82 -8.46 1.59
C PHE A 27 -8.84 -9.41 2.24
N GLU A 28 -9.02 -10.57 1.63
CA GLU A 28 -10.10 -11.49 2.01
C GLU A 28 -9.88 -12.24 3.33
N VAL A 29 -8.62 -12.39 3.77
CA VAL A 29 -8.32 -13.07 5.04
C VAL A 29 -8.41 -12.07 6.19
N PRO A 30 -9.40 -12.21 7.10
CA PRO A 30 -9.61 -11.23 8.18
C PRO A 30 -8.40 -11.00 9.07
N GLU A 31 -7.64 -12.07 9.37
CA GLU A 31 -6.44 -11.96 10.22
C GLU A 31 -5.37 -11.10 9.58
N TYR A 32 -5.18 -11.20 8.27
CA TYR A 32 -4.18 -10.41 7.55
C TYR A 32 -4.61 -8.96 7.47
N ARG A 33 -5.91 -8.71 7.23
CA ARG A 33 -6.45 -7.34 7.27
C ARG A 33 -6.19 -6.71 8.62
N GLU A 34 -6.50 -7.43 9.70
CA GLU A 34 -6.34 -6.92 11.06
C GLU A 34 -4.87 -6.61 11.37
N ASN A 35 -3.96 -7.46 10.91
CA ASN A 35 -2.52 -7.21 11.07
C ASN A 35 -2.10 -5.90 10.39
N TYR A 36 -2.54 -5.65 9.17
CA TYR A 36 -2.26 -4.39 8.49
C TYR A 36 -2.81 -3.19 9.26
N ILE A 37 -4.03 -3.33 9.79
CA ILE A 37 -4.67 -2.27 10.56
C ILE A 37 -3.88 -1.98 11.83
N GLN A 38 -3.49 -3.00 12.57
CA GLN A 38 -2.72 -2.84 13.80
C GLN A 38 -1.34 -2.25 13.53
N GLU A 39 -0.64 -2.74 12.53
CA GLU A 39 0.69 -2.27 12.17
C GLU A 39 0.69 -0.82 11.67
N SER A 40 -0.41 -0.36 11.08
CA SER A 40 -0.51 1.00 10.55
C SER A 40 -0.29 2.08 11.61
N ARG A 41 -0.55 1.77 12.88
CA ARG A 41 -0.35 2.72 14.00
C ARG A 41 1.06 3.29 14.04
N ASP A 42 2.05 2.45 13.73
CA ASP A 42 3.46 2.80 13.88
C ASP A 42 4.14 3.09 12.55
N GLN A 43 3.36 3.16 11.48
CA GLN A 43 3.88 3.42 10.14
C GLN A 43 3.62 4.85 9.71
N ILE A 44 4.41 5.32 8.75
CA ILE A 44 4.13 6.57 8.05
C ILE A 44 2.86 6.36 7.24
N PHE A 45 1.89 7.25 7.39
CA PHE A 45 0.54 7.05 6.87
C PHE A 45 0.07 8.26 6.08
N PHE A 46 -0.35 8.01 4.83
CA PHE A 46 -1.00 9.00 3.99
C PHE A 46 -2.44 8.59 3.70
N ALA A 47 -3.35 9.53 3.79
CA ALA A 47 -4.76 9.32 3.47
C ALA A 47 -5.20 10.26 2.36
N ALA A 48 -6.06 9.76 1.48
CA ALA A 48 -6.77 10.57 0.50
C ALA A 48 -8.21 10.71 0.97
N GLU A 49 -8.68 11.95 1.06
CA GLU A 49 -10.03 12.26 1.50
C GLU A 49 -10.77 13.02 0.40
N GLU A 50 -12.04 12.71 0.24
CA GLU A 50 -12.93 13.41 -0.69
C GLU A 50 -14.26 13.65 -0.01
N ASN A 51 -14.68 14.92 0.06
CA ASN A 51 -15.92 15.32 0.75
C ASN A 51 -16.01 14.79 2.19
N GLY A 52 -14.89 14.76 2.90
CA GLY A 52 -14.83 14.29 4.28
C GLY A 52 -14.80 12.77 4.45
N GLU A 53 -14.82 12.01 3.35
CA GLU A 53 -14.76 10.56 3.36
C GLU A 53 -13.35 10.07 3.00
N ALA A 54 -12.87 9.05 3.70
CA ALA A 54 -11.61 8.41 3.36
C ALA A 54 -11.79 7.62 2.06
N ALA A 55 -11.08 8.04 1.01
CA ALA A 55 -11.11 7.36 -0.28
C ALA A 55 -10.06 6.27 -0.39
N GLY A 56 -8.93 6.44 0.30
CA GLY A 56 -7.83 5.49 0.27
C GLY A 56 -6.72 5.87 1.23
N PHE A 57 -5.74 4.99 1.35
CA PHE A 57 -4.57 5.22 2.21
C PHE A 57 -3.35 4.45 1.70
N LEU A 58 -2.19 4.84 2.21
CA LEU A 58 -0.92 4.19 1.93
C LEU A 58 -0.03 4.29 3.15
N CYS A 59 0.61 3.18 3.52
CA CYS A 59 1.57 3.15 4.63
C CYS A 59 2.96 2.82 4.14
N LEU A 60 3.96 3.47 4.75
CA LEU A 60 5.36 3.17 4.54
C LEU A 60 5.98 2.65 5.83
N LYS A 61 6.87 1.66 5.72
CA LYS A 61 7.67 1.18 6.85
C LYS A 61 9.12 1.03 6.46
N GLU A 62 10.03 1.34 7.37
CA GLU A 62 11.46 1.10 7.14
C GLU A 62 11.73 -0.41 7.23
N THR A 63 12.43 -0.95 6.23
CA THR A 63 12.83 -2.35 6.20
C THR A 63 14.35 -2.53 6.31
N GLY A 64 15.09 -1.47 6.09
CA GLY A 64 16.53 -1.36 6.25
C GLY A 64 16.87 0.12 6.34
N LYS A 65 18.10 0.46 6.77
CA LYS A 65 18.47 1.88 6.89
C LYS A 65 18.24 2.69 5.62
N PRO A 66 18.60 2.19 4.41
CA PRO A 66 18.40 2.95 3.19
C PRO A 66 17.05 2.70 2.53
N THR A 67 16.20 1.84 3.10
CA THR A 67 15.03 1.29 2.39
C THR A 67 13.74 1.51 3.15
N VAL A 68 12.74 2.01 2.46
CA VAL A 68 11.37 2.07 2.94
C VAL A 68 10.48 1.22 2.04
N GLU A 69 9.49 0.57 2.63
CA GLU A 69 8.56 -0.31 1.91
C GLU A 69 7.16 0.29 1.89
N LEU A 70 6.52 0.24 0.73
CA LEU A 70 5.08 0.44 0.64
C LEU A 70 4.43 -0.79 1.29
N ALA A 71 4.07 -0.64 2.56
CA ALA A 71 3.63 -1.77 3.39
C ALA A 71 2.22 -2.24 3.05
N VAL A 72 1.33 -1.30 2.82
CA VAL A 72 -0.05 -1.56 2.43
C VAL A 72 -0.63 -0.33 1.76
N MET A 73 -1.53 -0.54 0.82
CA MET A 73 -2.21 0.52 0.11
C MET A 73 -3.59 0.03 -0.30
N GLY A 74 -4.58 0.88 -0.18
CA GLY A 74 -5.92 0.58 -0.65
C GLY A 74 -6.65 1.83 -1.09
N VAL A 75 -7.45 1.70 -2.13
CA VAL A 75 -8.38 2.73 -2.61
C VAL A 75 -9.73 2.08 -2.77
N LYS A 76 -10.77 2.65 -2.14
CA LYS A 76 -12.13 2.11 -2.25
C LYS A 76 -12.57 2.07 -3.70
N LYS A 77 -13.29 1.01 -4.09
CA LYS A 77 -13.75 0.80 -5.47
C LYS A 77 -14.49 2.00 -6.06
N THR A 78 -15.32 2.66 -5.25
CA THR A 78 -16.10 3.82 -5.69
C THR A 78 -15.22 5.00 -6.10
N PHE A 79 -13.96 4.99 -5.70
CA PHE A 79 -12.99 6.04 -6.02
C PHE A 79 -11.92 5.58 -7.01
N HIS A 80 -12.05 4.38 -7.59
CA HIS A 80 -11.09 3.89 -8.58
C HIS A 80 -11.09 4.76 -9.85
N ARG A 81 -9.98 4.74 -10.57
CA ARG A 81 -9.77 5.45 -11.84
C ARG A 81 -9.85 6.97 -11.74
N ARG A 82 -9.59 7.52 -10.55
CA ARG A 82 -9.55 8.97 -10.33
C ARG A 82 -8.15 9.48 -10.00
N GLY A 83 -7.12 8.64 -10.17
CA GLY A 83 -5.74 9.00 -9.88
C GLY A 83 -5.39 9.07 -8.40
N ILE A 84 -6.24 8.54 -7.52
CA ILE A 84 -6.02 8.58 -6.06
C ILE A 84 -4.81 7.75 -5.67
N GLY A 85 -4.69 6.53 -6.20
CA GLY A 85 -3.53 5.69 -5.91
C GLY A 85 -2.22 6.36 -6.30
N ARG A 86 -2.18 6.98 -7.47
CA ARG A 86 -1.00 7.72 -7.91
C ARG A 86 -0.70 8.91 -7.01
N ALA A 87 -1.72 9.64 -6.59
CA ALA A 87 -1.55 10.81 -5.71
C ALA A 87 -1.01 10.39 -4.35
N LEU A 88 -1.52 9.30 -3.78
CA LEU A 88 -1.00 8.72 -2.53
C LEU A 88 0.46 8.31 -2.68
N PHE A 89 0.79 7.62 -3.77
CA PHE A 89 2.16 7.20 -4.04
C PHE A 89 3.10 8.38 -4.18
N MET A 90 2.70 9.43 -4.90
CA MET A 90 3.55 10.61 -5.09
C MET A 90 3.85 11.30 -3.76
N ALA A 91 2.85 11.41 -2.87
CA ALA A 91 3.07 11.97 -1.54
C ALA A 91 4.03 11.10 -0.71
N ALA A 92 3.86 9.78 -0.77
CA ALA A 92 4.73 8.83 -0.08
C ALA A 92 6.16 8.88 -0.61
N LYS A 93 6.33 8.93 -1.93
CA LYS A 93 7.64 9.03 -2.58
C LYS A 93 8.36 10.30 -2.17
N GLU A 94 7.67 11.43 -2.19
CA GLU A 94 8.24 12.70 -1.76
C GLU A 94 8.71 12.65 -0.31
N CYS A 95 7.90 12.06 0.56
CA CYS A 95 8.28 11.84 1.96
C CYS A 95 9.53 10.97 2.08
N ALA A 96 9.59 9.87 1.35
CA ALA A 96 10.74 8.96 1.36
C ALA A 96 12.02 9.65 0.91
N VAL A 97 11.95 10.42 -0.18
CA VAL A 97 13.09 11.21 -0.68
C VAL A 97 13.54 12.21 0.37
N SER A 98 12.61 12.96 0.95
CA SER A 98 12.92 13.98 1.97
C SER A 98 13.53 13.38 3.24
N ALA A 99 13.15 12.15 3.58
CA ALA A 99 13.68 11.44 4.74
C ALA A 99 15.04 10.79 4.48
N GLY A 100 15.55 10.85 3.24
CA GLY A 100 16.87 10.33 2.88
C GLY A 100 16.92 8.86 2.51
N TYR A 101 15.79 8.22 2.30
CA TYR A 101 15.78 6.83 1.83
C TYR A 101 16.27 6.74 0.40
N GLU A 102 17.08 5.71 0.11
CA GLU A 102 17.64 5.47 -1.21
C GLU A 102 16.77 4.53 -2.05
N PHE A 103 16.01 3.63 -1.38
CA PHE A 103 15.17 2.64 -2.03
C PHE A 103 13.75 2.68 -1.51
N LEU A 104 12.80 2.57 -2.42
CA LEU A 104 11.40 2.36 -2.10
C LEU A 104 11.00 1.04 -2.74
N GLN A 105 10.58 0.07 -1.94
CA GLN A 105 10.20 -1.24 -2.44
C GLN A 105 8.75 -1.56 -2.14
N VAL A 106 8.20 -2.54 -2.85
CA VAL A 106 6.89 -3.12 -2.59
C VAL A 106 6.97 -4.62 -2.79
N LYS A 107 6.28 -5.38 -1.94
CA LYS A 107 6.14 -6.82 -2.10
C LYS A 107 4.73 -7.11 -2.63
N THR A 108 4.66 -7.93 -3.65
CA THR A 108 3.40 -8.28 -4.32
C THR A 108 3.45 -9.73 -4.77
N VAL A 109 2.30 -10.33 -5.09
CA VAL A 109 2.30 -11.66 -5.69
C VAL A 109 2.80 -11.54 -7.13
N ALA A 110 3.72 -12.44 -7.50
CA ALA A 110 4.33 -12.43 -8.83
C ALA A 110 3.28 -12.51 -9.94
N THR A 111 3.58 -11.87 -11.06
CA THR A 111 2.72 -11.88 -12.25
C THR A 111 2.50 -13.31 -12.78
N GLY A 112 1.29 -13.61 -13.22
CA GLY A 112 0.94 -14.89 -13.82
C GLY A 112 0.17 -15.85 -12.89
N TYR A 113 -0.11 -15.47 -11.66
CA TYR A 113 -0.79 -16.33 -10.68
C TYR A 113 -2.24 -15.90 -10.41
N TYR A 114 -2.49 -14.60 -10.33
CA TYR A 114 -3.84 -14.05 -10.06
C TYR A 114 -4.06 -12.80 -10.90
N GLU A 115 -5.20 -12.74 -11.56
CA GLU A 115 -5.54 -11.61 -12.43
C GLU A 115 -5.56 -10.27 -11.69
N ASP A 116 -6.08 -10.25 -10.48
CA ASP A 116 -6.13 -9.02 -9.68
C ASP A 116 -4.74 -8.49 -9.34
N TYR A 117 -3.81 -9.39 -9.00
CA TYR A 117 -2.43 -9.00 -8.72
C TYR A 117 -1.68 -8.62 -9.99
N ASP A 118 -2.03 -9.21 -11.13
CA ASP A 118 -1.44 -8.82 -12.41
C ASP A 118 -1.79 -7.37 -12.74
N ARG A 119 -3.03 -6.95 -12.49
CA ARG A 119 -3.45 -5.55 -12.66
C ARG A 119 -2.73 -4.63 -11.67
N THR A 120 -2.59 -5.05 -10.43
CA THR A 120 -1.84 -4.30 -9.42
C THR A 120 -0.38 -4.12 -9.82
N ASN A 121 0.23 -5.16 -10.36
CA ASN A 121 1.62 -5.09 -10.82
C ASN A 121 1.79 -4.13 -12.00
N LEU A 122 0.83 -4.06 -12.91
CA LEU A 122 0.82 -3.07 -13.97
C LEU A 122 0.76 -1.65 -13.41
N PHE A 123 -0.03 -1.44 -12.36
CA PHE A 123 -0.10 -0.17 -11.67
C PHE A 123 1.26 0.20 -11.06
N TYR A 124 1.90 -0.72 -10.36
CA TYR A 124 3.23 -0.48 -9.80
C TYR A 124 4.25 -0.13 -10.88
N ARG A 125 4.23 -0.84 -12.00
CA ARG A 125 5.11 -0.51 -13.12
C ARG A 125 4.83 0.89 -13.67
N SER A 126 3.58 1.30 -13.73
CA SER A 126 3.22 2.65 -14.18
C SER A 126 3.76 3.75 -13.27
N LEU A 127 4.04 3.42 -12.00
CA LEU A 127 4.63 4.32 -11.03
C LEU A 127 6.17 4.34 -11.09
N GLY A 128 6.78 3.46 -11.87
CA GLY A 128 8.23 3.37 -12.00
C GLY A 128 8.89 2.21 -11.28
N PHE A 129 8.11 1.37 -10.60
CA PHE A 129 8.67 0.17 -9.97
C PHE A 129 9.15 -0.83 -11.03
N ARG A 130 10.22 -1.54 -10.69
CA ARG A 130 10.78 -2.61 -11.50
C ARG A 130 10.93 -3.86 -10.66
N GLU A 131 10.72 -5.02 -11.25
CA GLU A 131 10.95 -6.29 -10.59
C GLU A 131 12.43 -6.43 -10.23
N LEU A 132 12.69 -6.69 -8.95
CA LEU A 132 14.02 -6.96 -8.46
C LEU A 132 14.28 -8.47 -8.33
N GLU A 133 13.34 -9.17 -7.67
CA GLU A 133 13.51 -10.58 -7.34
C GLU A 133 12.17 -11.23 -7.03
N VAL A 134 12.04 -12.54 -7.31
CA VAL A 134 10.90 -13.35 -6.87
C VAL A 134 11.39 -14.35 -5.84
N ILE A 135 10.80 -14.33 -4.65
CA ILE A 135 11.19 -15.19 -3.54
C ILE A 135 9.98 -16.07 -3.14
N PRO A 136 9.93 -17.33 -3.63
CA PRO A 136 8.76 -18.19 -3.38
C PRO A 136 8.55 -18.53 -1.90
N ALA A 137 9.60 -18.54 -1.10
CA ALA A 137 9.53 -19.01 0.29
C ALA A 137 8.87 -18.02 1.26
N ILE A 138 8.70 -16.75 0.89
CA ILE A 138 8.15 -15.74 1.81
C ILE A 138 6.68 -16.04 2.13
N TRP A 139 5.86 -16.30 1.09
CA TRP A 139 4.43 -16.55 1.24
C TRP A 139 3.99 -17.95 0.81
N GLY A 140 4.95 -18.81 0.47
CA GLY A 140 4.70 -20.16 -0.04
C GLY A 140 4.62 -20.20 -1.56
N ALA A 141 4.72 -21.43 -2.11
CA ALA A 141 4.83 -21.66 -3.55
C ALA A 141 3.61 -21.19 -4.35
N GLU A 142 2.43 -21.15 -3.72
CA GLU A 142 1.19 -20.72 -4.37
C GLU A 142 1.12 -19.20 -4.53
N ASN A 143 1.89 -18.46 -3.74
CA ASN A 143 1.93 -17.01 -3.74
C ASN A 143 3.38 -16.52 -3.76
N PRO A 144 4.13 -16.73 -4.86
CA PRO A 144 5.51 -16.27 -4.93
C PRO A 144 5.59 -14.76 -4.72
N CYS A 145 6.49 -14.33 -3.82
CA CYS A 145 6.65 -12.91 -3.51
C CYS A 145 7.60 -12.25 -4.51
N GLN A 146 7.08 -11.27 -5.22
CA GLN A 146 7.86 -10.41 -6.10
C GLN A 146 8.18 -9.11 -5.39
N ILE A 147 9.44 -8.73 -5.43
CA ILE A 147 9.91 -7.45 -4.88
C ILE A 147 10.17 -6.48 -6.03
#